data_96a8f209a226f3b4c56b04595a4be4db
#
_entry.id   96a8f209a226f3b4c56b04595a4be4db
#
_cell.length_a   1.000
_cell.length_b   1.000
_cell.length_c   1.000
_cell.angle_alpha   90.00
_cell.angle_beta   90.00
_cell.angle_gamma   90.00
#
_symmetry.space_group_name_H-M   'P 1'
#
loop_
_entity.id
_entity.type
_entity.pdbx_description
1 polymer ?
#
loop_
_entity_poly.entity_id
_entity_poly.type
_entity_poly.pdbx_seq_one_letter_code
_entity_poly.pdbx_strand_id
1 'polypeptide(L)'
;MWIVYALAAAIIWGISYAASGRVIERGLTPLVFFFLYALFGAVAASMALVLTGGLATMLSEFRGLGRDWVWLVVAVVSSAAGALLIYIAIGEKNATLASLIEISYPFFVAVFAWLFFRETQFSWPTVFGGLLILGGVAVVFLGERQ
;
A
#
# COMPACT_ATOMS: atom_id res chain seq x y z
N MET A 1 20.60 -0.10 3.64
CA MET A 1 19.63 0.71 4.44
C MET A 1 18.17 0.53 4.01
N TRP A 2 17.86 0.37 2.71
CA TRP A 2 16.46 0.21 2.22
C TRP A 2 15.69 -0.95 2.89
N ILE A 3 16.34 -2.10 3.16
CA ILE A 3 15.73 -3.27 3.83
C ILE A 3 15.19 -2.89 5.21
N VAL A 4 15.92 -2.06 5.97
CA VAL A 4 15.49 -1.61 7.32
C VAL A 4 14.21 -0.78 7.22
N TYR A 5 14.14 0.14 6.25
CA TYR A 5 12.93 0.93 6.01
C TYR A 5 11.75 0.06 5.57
N ALA A 6 11.99 -0.92 4.69
CA ALA A 6 10.94 -1.84 4.24
C ALA A 6 10.40 -2.70 5.38
N LEU A 7 11.28 -3.26 6.24
CA LEU A 7 10.87 -4.03 7.42
C LEU A 7 10.14 -3.16 8.44
N ALA A 8 10.64 -1.96 8.70
CA ALA A 8 9.96 -1.03 9.60
C ALA A 8 8.56 -0.67 9.08
N ALA A 9 8.42 -0.40 7.78
CA ALA A 9 7.13 -0.17 7.16
C ALA A 9 6.19 -1.37 7.31
N ALA A 10 6.67 -2.60 7.10
CA ALA A 10 5.87 -3.81 7.27
C ALA A 10 5.36 -3.96 8.70
N ILE A 11 6.21 -3.70 9.72
CA ILE A 11 5.81 -3.75 11.14
C ILE A 11 4.75 -2.68 11.43
N ILE A 12 4.97 -1.44 10.98
CA ILE A 12 4.05 -0.32 11.20
C ILE A 12 2.70 -0.60 10.52
N TRP A 13 2.71 -1.12 9.29
CA TRP A 13 1.49 -1.54 8.61
C TRP A 13 0.76 -2.66 9.35
N GLY A 14 1.50 -3.65 9.89
CA GLY A 14 0.91 -4.71 10.72
C GLY A 14 0.19 -4.17 11.94
N ILE A 15 0.78 -3.20 12.66
CA ILE A 15 0.13 -2.50 13.78
C ILE A 15 -1.13 -1.76 13.30
N SER A 16 -1.02 -1.04 12.19
CA SER A 16 -2.13 -0.28 11.61
C SER A 16 -3.31 -1.18 11.26
N TYR A 17 -3.08 -2.32 10.61
CA TYR A 17 -4.14 -3.25 10.24
C TYR A 17 -4.78 -3.93 11.44
N ALA A 18 -3.99 -4.34 12.44
CA ALA A 18 -4.55 -4.89 13.67
C ALA A 18 -5.44 -3.88 14.41
N ALA A 19 -4.99 -2.62 14.50
CA ALA A 19 -5.75 -1.55 15.14
C ALA A 19 -7.01 -1.18 14.32
N SER A 20 -6.91 -1.07 12.99
CA SER A 20 -8.04 -0.77 12.12
C SER A 20 -9.10 -1.87 12.18
N GLY A 21 -8.69 -3.14 12.16
CA GLY A 21 -9.60 -4.26 12.35
C GLY A 21 -10.39 -4.13 13.64
N ARG A 22 -9.71 -3.81 14.73
CA ARG A 22 -10.36 -3.65 16.05
C ARG A 22 -11.41 -2.55 16.09
N VAL A 23 -11.17 -1.40 15.46
CA VAL A 23 -12.15 -0.29 15.49
C VAL A 23 -13.28 -0.51 14.48
N ILE A 24 -13.02 -1.17 13.36
CA ILE A 24 -14.03 -1.54 12.36
C ILE A 24 -14.98 -2.60 12.95
N GLU A 25 -14.47 -3.62 13.63
CA GLU A 25 -15.28 -4.61 14.36
C GLU A 25 -16.19 -3.97 15.43
N ARG A 26 -15.80 -2.81 15.97
CA ARG A 26 -16.60 -2.05 16.95
C ARG A 26 -17.64 -1.13 16.32
N GLY A 27 -17.78 -1.16 14.99
CA GLY A 27 -18.82 -0.44 14.26
C GLY A 27 -18.36 0.82 13.53
N LEU A 28 -17.06 1.14 13.53
CA LEU A 28 -16.55 2.21 12.68
C LEU A 28 -16.55 1.72 11.23
N THR A 29 -17.22 2.45 10.33
CA THR A 29 -17.26 2.03 8.93
C THR A 29 -15.87 2.18 8.27
N PRO A 30 -15.50 1.29 7.32
CA PRO A 30 -14.23 1.39 6.59
C PRO A 30 -14.01 2.74 5.93
N LEU A 31 -15.09 3.35 5.41
CA LEU A 31 -15.01 4.67 4.77
C LEU A 31 -14.67 5.78 5.77
N VAL A 32 -15.25 5.76 6.97
CA VAL A 32 -14.92 6.73 8.03
C VAL A 32 -13.47 6.53 8.51
N PHE A 33 -13.04 5.28 8.68
CA PHE A 33 -11.65 5.00 9.02
C PHE A 33 -10.69 5.52 7.94
N PHE A 34 -10.97 5.25 6.66
CA PHE A 34 -10.19 5.74 5.53
C PHE A 34 -10.11 7.27 5.49
N PHE A 35 -11.25 7.96 5.74
CA PHE A 35 -11.26 9.43 5.81
C PHE A 35 -10.33 9.95 6.90
N LEU A 36 -10.40 9.39 8.11
CA LEU A 36 -9.55 9.80 9.24
C LEU A 36 -8.07 9.50 8.96
N TYR A 37 -7.77 8.34 8.38
CA TYR A 37 -6.43 7.98 7.93
C TYR A 37 -5.87 8.98 6.91
N ALA A 38 -6.64 9.30 5.87
CA ALA A 38 -6.24 10.24 4.84
C ALA A 38 -6.05 11.66 5.39
N LEU A 39 -6.94 12.11 6.26
CA LEU A 39 -6.86 13.42 6.91
C LEU A 39 -5.59 13.52 7.77
N PHE A 40 -5.35 12.53 8.63
CA PHE A 40 -4.15 12.50 9.46
C PHE A 40 -2.88 12.45 8.62
N GLY A 41 -2.88 11.61 7.57
CA GLY A 41 -1.77 11.52 6.62
C GLY A 41 -1.47 12.86 5.94
N ALA A 42 -2.51 13.57 5.48
CA ALA A 42 -2.38 14.88 4.86
C ALA A 42 -1.79 15.92 5.82
N VAL A 43 -2.27 15.96 7.08
CA VAL A 43 -1.75 16.87 8.11
C VAL A 43 -0.30 16.54 8.43
N ALA A 44 0.03 15.27 8.66
CA ALA A 44 1.40 14.84 8.98
C ALA A 44 2.38 15.14 7.84
N ALA A 45 1.99 14.86 6.59
CA ALA A 45 2.81 15.17 5.41
C ALA A 45 3.01 16.68 5.24
N SER A 46 1.96 17.48 5.43
CA SER A 46 2.05 18.94 5.34
C SER A 46 3.00 19.50 6.41
N MET A 47 2.91 18.99 7.63
CA MET A 47 3.82 19.38 8.72
C MET A 47 5.27 18.99 8.41
N ALA A 48 5.49 17.79 7.89
CA ALA A 48 6.83 17.35 7.48
C ALA A 48 7.41 18.23 6.37
N LEU A 49 6.62 18.60 5.35
CA LEU A 49 7.02 19.51 4.29
C LEU A 49 7.40 20.90 4.84
N VAL A 50 6.65 21.43 5.79
CA VAL A 50 6.98 22.71 6.43
C VAL A 50 8.30 22.61 7.20
N LEU A 51 8.44 21.58 8.03
CA LEU A 51 9.62 21.40 8.90
C LEU A 51 10.92 21.15 8.12
N THR A 52 10.81 20.49 6.96
CA THR A 52 11.98 20.19 6.10
C THR A 52 12.26 21.27 5.06
N GLY A 53 11.42 22.30 4.94
CA GLY A 53 11.52 23.31 3.89
C GLY A 53 11.06 22.81 2.50
N GLY A 54 10.47 21.60 2.42
CA GLY A 54 10.02 20.99 1.17
C GLY A 54 8.96 21.79 0.42
N LEU A 55 8.22 22.69 1.10
CA LEU A 55 7.29 23.58 0.43
C LEU A 55 7.97 24.53 -0.56
N ALA A 56 9.21 24.95 -0.30
CA ALA A 56 9.95 25.84 -1.18
C ALA A 56 10.36 25.15 -2.49
N THR A 57 10.59 23.83 -2.46
CA THR A 57 11.02 23.04 -3.64
C THR A 57 9.83 22.37 -4.37
N MET A 58 8.70 22.20 -3.69
CA MET A 58 7.54 21.46 -4.19
C MET A 58 7.10 21.88 -5.60
N LEU A 59 6.99 23.18 -5.86
CA LEU A 59 6.56 23.66 -7.18
C LEU A 59 7.59 23.39 -8.28
N SER A 60 8.88 23.48 -7.97
CA SER A 60 9.96 23.15 -8.91
C SER A 60 10.02 21.65 -9.20
N GLU A 61 9.80 20.82 -8.19
CA GLU A 61 9.71 19.36 -8.33
C GLU A 61 8.53 18.96 -9.22
N PHE A 62 7.35 19.55 -9.00
CA PHE A 62 6.19 19.36 -9.88
C PHE A 62 6.47 19.73 -11.34
N ARG A 63 7.12 20.90 -11.56
CA ARG A 63 7.48 21.33 -12.92
C ARG A 63 8.52 20.41 -13.55
N GLY A 64 9.42 19.82 -12.73
CA GLY A 64 10.43 18.86 -13.17
C GLY A 64 9.85 17.53 -13.68
N LEU A 65 8.65 17.14 -13.26
CA LEU A 65 8.00 15.92 -13.74
C LEU A 65 7.64 15.94 -15.23
N GLY A 66 7.49 17.11 -15.82
CA GLY A 66 7.15 17.23 -17.24
C GLY A 66 5.90 16.41 -17.59
N ARG A 67 6.04 15.39 -18.47
CA ARG A 67 4.94 14.50 -18.86
C ARG A 67 4.61 13.42 -17.81
N ASP A 68 5.48 13.17 -16.87
CA ASP A 68 5.33 12.10 -15.88
C ASP A 68 4.35 12.43 -14.76
N TRP A 69 3.81 13.67 -14.74
CA TRP A 69 2.71 14.04 -13.82
C TRP A 69 1.52 13.07 -13.90
N VAL A 70 1.29 12.45 -15.07
CA VAL A 70 0.22 11.46 -15.26
C VAL A 70 0.44 10.26 -14.35
N TRP A 71 1.70 9.80 -14.22
CA TRP A 71 2.05 8.68 -13.35
C TRP A 71 1.91 9.05 -11.87
N LEU A 72 2.17 10.31 -11.51
CA LEU A 72 1.88 10.79 -10.16
C LEU A 72 0.39 10.68 -9.85
N VAL A 73 -0.48 11.11 -10.76
CA VAL A 73 -1.94 10.99 -10.57
C VAL A 73 -2.36 9.53 -10.47
N VAL A 74 -1.87 8.68 -11.37
CA VAL A 74 -2.14 7.23 -11.33
C VAL A 74 -1.71 6.64 -9.98
N ALA A 75 -0.51 6.97 -9.50
CA ALA A 75 0.00 6.48 -8.22
C ALA A 75 -0.86 6.93 -7.04
N VAL A 76 -1.22 8.22 -6.96
CA VAL A 76 -2.04 8.76 -5.86
C VAL A 76 -3.43 8.16 -5.86
N VAL A 77 -4.09 8.11 -7.03
CA VAL A 77 -5.45 7.57 -7.15
C VAL A 77 -5.48 6.07 -6.84
N SER A 78 -4.54 5.29 -7.40
CA SER A 78 -4.48 3.86 -7.12
C SER A 78 -4.13 3.55 -5.66
N SER A 79 -3.25 4.35 -5.03
CA SER A 79 -2.95 4.19 -3.60
C SER A 79 -4.17 4.48 -2.72
N ALA A 80 -4.91 5.54 -3.01
CA ALA A 80 -6.14 5.86 -2.28
C ALA A 80 -7.22 4.78 -2.46
N ALA A 81 -7.40 4.30 -3.69
CA ALA A 81 -8.35 3.22 -3.98
C ALA A 81 -7.92 1.92 -3.29
N GLY A 82 -6.65 1.55 -3.35
CA GLY A 82 -6.12 0.36 -2.67
C GLY A 82 -6.30 0.43 -1.16
N ALA A 83 -6.00 1.58 -0.55
CA ALA A 83 -6.18 1.78 0.89
C ALA A 83 -7.66 1.67 1.31
N LEU A 84 -8.59 2.21 0.53
CA LEU A 84 -10.01 2.04 0.81
C LEU A 84 -10.45 0.57 0.70
N LEU A 85 -10.01 -0.10 -0.37
CA LEU A 85 -10.37 -1.50 -0.63
C LEU A 85 -9.85 -2.45 0.45
N ILE A 86 -8.64 -2.23 0.96
CA ILE A 86 -8.11 -3.08 2.05
C ILE A 86 -8.90 -2.88 3.34
N TYR A 87 -9.33 -1.66 3.69
CA TYR A 87 -10.17 -1.44 4.87
C TYR A 87 -11.57 -2.04 4.70
N ILE A 88 -12.13 -2.04 3.50
CA ILE A 88 -13.38 -2.76 3.20
C ILE A 88 -13.18 -4.26 3.42
N ALA A 89 -12.11 -4.85 2.87
CA ALA A 89 -11.79 -6.27 3.04
C ALA A 89 -11.57 -6.66 4.52
N ILE A 90 -10.93 -5.79 5.30
CA ILE A 90 -10.80 -5.96 6.76
C ILE A 90 -12.18 -5.99 7.43
N GLY A 91 -13.08 -5.14 7.01
CA GLY A 91 -14.45 -5.11 7.53
C GLY A 91 -15.31 -6.32 7.14
N GLU A 92 -15.10 -6.85 5.95
CA GLU A 92 -15.81 -8.04 5.43
C GLU A 92 -15.33 -9.35 6.08
N LYS A 93 -14.07 -9.45 6.44
CA LYS A 93 -13.49 -10.69 6.96
C LYS A 93 -12.72 -10.47 8.27
N ASN A 94 -11.48 -10.07 8.18
CA ASN A 94 -10.61 -9.64 9.30
C ASN A 94 -9.28 -9.11 8.77
N ALA A 95 -8.54 -8.41 9.64
CA ALA A 95 -7.28 -7.77 9.28
C ALA A 95 -6.19 -8.78 8.83
N THR A 96 -6.10 -9.93 9.49
CA THR A 96 -5.06 -10.92 9.19
C THR A 96 -5.24 -11.52 7.79
N LEU A 97 -6.43 -11.98 7.45
CA LEU A 97 -6.70 -12.61 6.15
C LEU A 97 -6.63 -11.58 5.02
N ALA A 98 -7.19 -10.40 5.22
CA ALA A 98 -7.12 -9.32 4.23
C ALA A 98 -5.67 -8.95 3.91
N SER A 99 -4.81 -8.76 4.92
CA SER A 99 -3.41 -8.42 4.73
C SER A 99 -2.58 -9.56 4.12
N LEU A 100 -2.89 -10.83 4.46
CA LEU A 100 -2.22 -11.98 3.84
C LEU A 100 -2.51 -12.09 2.34
N ILE A 101 -3.71 -11.74 1.90
CA ILE A 101 -4.05 -11.68 0.46
C ILE A 101 -3.38 -10.47 -0.19
N GLU A 102 -3.42 -9.32 0.48
CA GLU A 102 -2.81 -8.08 -0.01
C GLU A 102 -1.32 -8.23 -0.28
N ILE A 103 -0.58 -9.02 0.52
CA ILE A 103 0.87 -9.23 0.34
C ILE A 103 1.25 -9.81 -1.05
N SER A 104 0.26 -10.19 -1.86
CA SER A 104 0.48 -10.57 -3.27
C SER A 104 0.80 -9.36 -4.18
N TYR A 105 0.60 -8.11 -3.73
CA TYR A 105 0.80 -6.92 -4.56
C TYR A 105 2.21 -6.80 -5.19
N PRO A 106 3.32 -7.28 -4.62
CA PRO A 106 4.63 -7.19 -5.26
C PRO A 106 4.69 -7.92 -6.62
N PHE A 107 3.90 -8.97 -6.79
CA PHE A 107 3.74 -9.63 -8.09
C PHE A 107 3.15 -8.67 -9.12
N PHE A 108 2.09 -7.94 -8.75
CA PHE A 108 1.46 -6.95 -9.63
C PHE A 108 2.38 -5.77 -9.91
N VAL A 109 3.19 -5.33 -8.93
CA VAL A 109 4.22 -4.31 -9.15
C VAL A 109 5.16 -4.71 -10.28
N ALA A 110 5.67 -5.94 -10.27
CA ALA A 110 6.57 -6.43 -11.31
C ALA A 110 5.86 -6.53 -12.69
N VAL A 111 4.61 -6.99 -12.72
CA VAL A 111 3.81 -7.06 -13.94
C VAL A 111 3.58 -5.66 -14.54
N PHE A 112 3.16 -4.70 -13.73
CA PHE A 112 2.88 -3.34 -14.20
C PHE A 112 4.15 -2.55 -14.55
N ALA A 113 5.27 -2.75 -13.84
CA ALA A 113 6.56 -2.18 -14.20
C ALA A 113 6.99 -2.65 -15.60
N TRP A 114 6.83 -3.93 -15.90
CA TRP A 114 7.09 -4.46 -17.23
C TRP A 114 6.11 -3.93 -18.29
N LEU A 115 4.82 -3.90 -17.97
CA LEU A 115 3.78 -3.52 -18.93
C LEU A 115 3.88 -2.05 -19.33
N PHE A 116 4.06 -1.15 -18.34
CA PHE A 116 4.02 0.30 -18.57
C PHE A 116 5.39 0.89 -18.91
N PHE A 117 6.45 0.38 -18.28
CA PHE A 117 7.79 0.98 -18.39
C PHE A 117 8.80 0.09 -19.10
N ARG A 118 8.43 -1.15 -19.43
CA ARG A 118 9.33 -2.16 -19.99
C ARG A 118 10.55 -2.48 -19.11
N GLU A 119 10.44 -2.17 -17.82
CA GLU A 119 11.47 -2.48 -16.83
C GLU A 119 11.33 -3.94 -16.39
N THR A 120 12.41 -4.70 -16.55
CA THR A 120 12.48 -6.08 -16.07
C THR A 120 13.16 -6.11 -14.71
N GLN A 121 12.37 -6.10 -13.63
CA GLN A 121 12.87 -6.26 -12.27
C GLN A 121 12.88 -7.73 -11.83
N PHE A 122 12.72 -8.64 -12.78
CA PHE A 122 12.68 -10.08 -12.53
C PHE A 122 14.09 -10.64 -12.39
N SER A 123 14.46 -11.00 -11.18
CA SER A 123 15.57 -11.93 -10.91
C SER A 123 14.99 -13.29 -10.51
N TRP A 124 15.75 -14.36 -10.67
CA TRP A 124 15.30 -15.69 -10.22
C TRP A 124 14.84 -15.70 -8.75
N PRO A 125 15.55 -15.08 -7.79
CA PRO A 125 15.07 -14.97 -6.41
C PRO A 125 13.74 -14.24 -6.29
N THR A 126 13.52 -13.18 -7.08
CA THR A 126 12.25 -12.42 -7.08
C THR A 126 11.09 -13.26 -7.59
N VAL A 127 11.30 -14.05 -8.65
CA VAL A 127 10.29 -14.95 -9.20
C VAL A 127 9.94 -16.05 -8.19
N PHE A 128 10.92 -16.72 -7.62
CA PHE A 128 10.67 -17.76 -6.61
C PHE A 128 10.00 -17.21 -5.36
N GLY A 129 10.45 -16.06 -4.85
CA GLY A 129 9.82 -15.40 -3.71
C GLY A 129 8.36 -15.03 -3.99
N GLY A 130 8.08 -14.48 -5.18
CA GLY A 130 6.73 -14.17 -5.63
C GLY A 130 5.82 -15.39 -5.72
N LEU A 131 6.32 -16.50 -6.26
CA LEU A 131 5.58 -17.77 -6.33
C LEU A 131 5.27 -18.34 -4.94
N LEU A 132 6.21 -18.22 -3.98
CA LEU A 132 5.98 -18.65 -2.60
C LEU A 132 4.89 -17.79 -1.94
N ILE A 133 4.87 -16.48 -2.17
CA ILE A 133 3.82 -15.59 -1.67
C ILE A 133 2.47 -16.00 -2.25
N LEU A 134 2.37 -16.16 -3.57
CA LEU A 134 1.13 -16.59 -4.22
C LEU A 134 0.67 -17.98 -3.76
N GLY A 135 1.60 -18.92 -3.57
CA GLY A 135 1.32 -20.22 -2.99
C GLY A 135 0.77 -20.13 -1.58
N GLY A 136 1.36 -19.26 -0.73
CA GLY A 136 0.85 -18.98 0.61
C GLY A 136 -0.57 -18.40 0.60
N VAL A 137 -0.84 -17.44 -0.28
CA VAL A 137 -2.19 -16.88 -0.46
C VAL A 137 -3.19 -17.95 -0.90
N ALA A 138 -2.80 -18.84 -1.82
CA ALA A 138 -3.65 -19.95 -2.26
C ALA A 138 -4.00 -20.91 -1.13
N VAL A 139 -3.03 -21.24 -0.27
CA VAL A 139 -3.26 -22.09 0.92
C VAL A 139 -4.24 -21.44 1.88
N VAL A 140 -4.09 -20.15 2.17
CA VAL A 140 -5.02 -19.40 3.02
C VAL A 140 -6.43 -19.42 2.43
N PHE A 141 -6.56 -19.12 1.13
CA PHE A 141 -7.86 -19.09 0.46
C PHE A 141 -8.57 -20.46 0.44
N LEU A 142 -7.82 -21.56 0.21
CA LEU A 142 -8.37 -22.91 0.22
C LEU A 142 -8.76 -23.35 1.64
N GLY A 143 -8.00 -22.97 2.66
CA GLY A 143 -8.30 -23.28 4.05
C GLY A 143 -9.57 -22.59 4.57
N GLU A 144 -9.87 -21.41 4.06
CA GLU A 144 -11.07 -20.65 4.45
C GLU A 144 -12.40 -21.21 3.84
N ARG A 145 -12.30 -22.12 2.88
CA ARG A 145 -13.46 -22.77 2.24
C ARG A 145 -13.95 -24.03 2.99
N GLN A 146 -13.21 -24.49 4.00
CA GLN A 146 -13.58 -25.63 4.83
C GLN A 146 -14.26 -25.19 6.11
#